data_8a6fd789116b51309b380861d0a30419
#
_entry.id   8a6fd789116b51309b380861d0a30419
#
_cell.length_a   1.000
_cell.length_b   1.000
_cell.length_c   1.000
_cell.angle_alpha   90.00
_cell.angle_beta   90.00
_cell.angle_gamma   90.00
#
_symmetry.space_group_name_H-M   'P 1'
#
loop_
_entity.id
_entity.type
_entity.pdbx_description
1 polymer ?
#
loop_
_entity_poly.entity_id
_entity_poly.type
_entity_poly.pdbx_seq_one_letter_code
_entity_poly.pdbx_strand_id
1 'polypeptide(L)'
;MSIAKIRVLVAEDDEVSAKAARTMLERLGCSVDNASDGSEAVDLFRNYSYDLILMDGQMPGMGGIEATARIRLLPGGAATPIIGTTSGRSHAEYLNAGMNEVIPKPFLLEKMRYVLSRWTRWNGLSTPESHS
;
A
#
# COMPACT_ATOMS: atom_id res chain seq x y z
N MET A 1 6.31 -25.37 9.47
CA MET A 1 6.93 -24.06 9.24
C MET A 1 5.92 -23.09 8.65
N SER A 2 5.76 -21.94 9.24
CA SER A 2 4.79 -20.99 8.75
C SER A 2 5.47 -19.96 7.86
N ILE A 3 4.71 -19.48 6.87
CA ILE A 3 5.16 -18.43 5.99
C ILE A 3 4.66 -17.11 6.56
N ALA A 4 5.55 -16.15 6.69
CA ALA A 4 5.17 -14.84 7.21
C ALA A 4 4.19 -14.19 6.24
N LYS A 5 3.15 -13.58 6.77
CA LYS A 5 2.18 -12.86 5.96
C LYS A 5 2.82 -11.65 5.31
N ILE A 6 2.33 -11.33 4.14
CA ILE A 6 2.65 -10.05 3.50
C ILE A 6 2.02 -8.95 4.35
N ARG A 7 2.82 -7.96 4.73
CA ARG A 7 2.35 -6.84 5.53
C ARG A 7 2.20 -5.62 4.65
N VAL A 8 1.01 -5.03 4.64
CA VAL A 8 0.71 -3.89 3.79
C VAL A 8 0.29 -2.71 4.65
N LEU A 9 0.87 -1.56 4.37
CA LEU A 9 0.45 -0.30 4.96
C LEU A 9 -0.47 0.39 3.96
N VAL A 10 -1.70 0.68 4.38
CA VAL A 10 -2.67 1.40 3.54
C VAL A 10 -2.80 2.81 4.10
N ALA A 11 -2.38 3.80 3.33
CA ALA A 11 -2.54 5.20 3.72
C ALA A 11 -3.70 5.77 2.93
N GLU A 12 -4.80 6.01 3.62
CA GLU A 12 -6.06 6.42 3.01
C GLU A 12 -6.92 7.09 4.07
N ASP A 13 -7.35 8.32 3.83
CA ASP A 13 -8.13 9.06 4.81
C ASP A 13 -9.64 8.77 4.72
N ASP A 14 -10.12 8.30 3.59
CA ASP A 14 -11.54 7.96 3.44
C ASP A 14 -11.81 6.59 4.04
N GLU A 15 -12.68 6.55 5.06
CA GLU A 15 -12.92 5.30 5.79
C GLU A 15 -13.49 4.19 4.93
N VAL A 16 -14.34 4.54 3.97
CA VAL A 16 -14.95 3.53 3.10
C VAL A 16 -13.89 2.93 2.19
N SER A 17 -13.06 3.77 1.59
CA SER A 17 -11.98 3.31 0.72
C SER A 17 -10.95 2.50 1.50
N ALA A 18 -10.62 2.95 2.70
CA ALA A 18 -9.65 2.24 3.54
C ALA A 18 -10.17 0.84 3.90
N LYS A 19 -11.45 0.76 4.26
CA LYS A 19 -12.04 -0.53 4.62
C LYS A 19 -12.11 -1.46 3.42
N ALA A 20 -12.42 -0.92 2.25
CA ALA A 20 -12.47 -1.74 1.04
C ALA A 20 -11.10 -2.31 0.72
N ALA A 21 -10.05 -1.49 0.79
CA ALA A 21 -8.69 -1.97 0.53
C ALA A 21 -8.28 -3.02 1.55
N ARG A 22 -8.56 -2.77 2.83
CA ARG A 22 -8.23 -3.73 3.89
C ARG A 22 -8.92 -5.07 3.66
N THR A 23 -10.21 -5.03 3.33
CA THR A 23 -10.97 -6.25 3.10
C THR A 23 -10.37 -7.06 1.96
N MET A 24 -10.04 -6.40 0.86
CA MET A 24 -9.43 -7.09 -0.28
C MET A 24 -8.11 -7.73 0.11
N LEU A 25 -7.26 -6.97 0.79
CA LEU A 25 -5.93 -7.46 1.15
C LEU A 25 -6.00 -8.59 2.15
N GLU A 26 -6.90 -8.49 3.12
CA GLU A 26 -7.06 -9.57 4.10
C GLU A 26 -7.58 -10.84 3.45
N ARG A 27 -8.47 -10.71 2.48
CA ARG A 27 -8.93 -11.86 1.71
C ARG A 27 -7.81 -12.53 0.93
N LEU A 28 -6.80 -11.76 0.55
CA LEU A 28 -5.65 -12.30 -0.17
C LEU A 28 -4.55 -12.78 0.78
N GLY A 29 -4.83 -12.81 2.07
CA GLY A 29 -3.90 -13.36 3.06
C GLY A 29 -2.91 -12.36 3.63
N CYS A 30 -3.13 -11.07 3.43
CA CYS A 30 -2.23 -10.04 3.93
C CYS A 30 -2.65 -9.55 5.30
N SER A 31 -1.69 -9.02 6.04
CA SER A 31 -1.92 -8.29 7.27
C SER A 31 -1.86 -6.80 6.94
N VAL A 32 -2.78 -6.02 7.45
CA VAL A 32 -2.96 -4.63 7.02
C VAL A 32 -2.98 -3.68 8.20
N ASP A 33 -2.19 -2.60 8.10
CA ASP A 33 -2.30 -1.46 9.00
C ASP A 33 -2.81 -0.28 8.18
N ASN A 34 -3.62 0.58 8.78
CA ASN A 34 -4.17 1.74 8.10
C ASN A 34 -3.64 3.03 8.71
N ALA A 35 -3.15 3.93 7.86
CA ALA A 35 -2.81 5.28 8.23
C ALA A 35 -3.87 6.20 7.62
N SER A 36 -4.35 7.16 8.40
CA SER A 36 -5.40 8.05 7.92
C SER A 36 -4.86 9.34 7.30
N ASP A 37 -3.55 9.55 7.35
CA ASP A 37 -2.90 10.65 6.63
C ASP A 37 -1.43 10.30 6.40
N GLY A 38 -0.73 11.19 5.69
CA GLY A 38 0.65 10.96 5.34
C GLY A 38 1.59 10.94 6.54
N SER A 39 1.30 11.78 7.54
CA SER A 39 2.13 11.83 8.74
C SER A 39 2.06 10.51 9.50
N GLU A 40 0.87 9.97 9.64
CA GLU A 40 0.70 8.68 10.30
C GLU A 40 1.38 7.57 9.51
N ALA A 41 1.32 7.64 8.17
CA ALA A 41 1.99 6.65 7.33
C ALA A 41 3.50 6.67 7.56
N VAL A 42 4.09 7.85 7.62
CA VAL A 42 5.52 7.98 7.89
C VAL A 42 5.87 7.42 9.26
N ASP A 43 5.05 7.73 10.28
CA ASP A 43 5.30 7.22 11.63
C ASP A 43 5.19 5.70 11.70
N LEU A 44 4.19 5.13 11.05
CA LEU A 44 4.04 3.68 11.03
C LEU A 44 5.22 3.01 10.33
N PHE A 45 5.65 3.59 9.20
CA PHE A 45 6.78 3.03 8.49
C PHE A 45 8.07 3.13 9.30
N ARG A 46 8.21 4.19 10.09
CA ARG A 46 9.38 4.36 10.95
C ARG A 46 9.46 3.27 12.01
N ASN A 47 8.32 2.80 12.47
CA ASN A 47 8.25 1.88 13.62
C ASN A 47 8.01 0.43 13.25
N TYR A 48 7.55 0.14 12.05
CA TYR A 48 7.21 -1.22 11.63
C TYR A 48 7.70 -1.48 10.21
N SER A 49 7.87 -2.75 9.87
CA SER A 49 8.28 -3.16 8.54
C SER A 49 7.07 -3.51 7.68
N TYR A 50 7.09 -3.10 6.43
CA TYR A 50 6.02 -3.40 5.48
C TYR A 50 6.60 -3.93 4.19
N ASP A 51 5.87 -4.83 3.55
CA ASP A 51 6.26 -5.39 2.26
C ASP A 51 5.76 -4.54 1.10
N LEU A 52 4.73 -3.73 1.35
CA LEU A 52 4.11 -2.90 0.33
C LEU A 52 3.36 -1.77 1.00
N ILE A 53 3.34 -0.61 0.34
CA ILE A 53 2.52 0.52 0.79
C ILE A 53 1.57 0.89 -0.32
N LEU A 54 0.27 0.98 0.01
CA LEU A 54 -0.71 1.62 -0.87
C LEU A 54 -0.88 3.05 -0.35
N MET A 55 -0.56 4.02 -1.18
CA MET A 55 -0.50 5.41 -0.77
C MET A 55 -1.48 6.24 -1.58
N ASP A 56 -2.54 6.74 -0.92
CA ASP A 56 -3.43 7.70 -1.56
C ASP A 56 -2.64 8.97 -1.84
N GLY A 57 -2.76 9.48 -3.04
CA GLY A 57 -2.05 10.69 -3.41
C GLY A 57 -2.55 11.93 -2.70
N GLN A 58 -3.83 11.96 -2.34
CA GLN A 58 -4.44 13.15 -1.74
C GLN A 58 -5.05 12.84 -0.39
N MET A 59 -4.46 13.42 0.64
CA MET A 59 -4.92 13.27 2.01
C MET A 59 -4.76 14.63 2.71
N PRO A 60 -5.56 14.90 3.74
CA PRO A 60 -5.41 16.19 4.45
C PRO A 60 -4.07 16.25 5.17
N GLY A 61 -3.57 17.46 5.34
CA GLY A 61 -2.27 17.67 5.96
C GLY A 61 -1.17 17.20 5.03
N MET A 62 -0.39 16.20 5.47
CA MET A 62 0.65 15.65 4.61
C MET A 62 0.03 14.68 3.62
N GLY A 63 0.13 14.99 2.34
CA GLY A 63 -0.39 14.13 1.29
C GLY A 63 0.56 13.01 0.94
N GLY A 64 0.12 12.16 -0.01
CA GLY A 64 0.89 10.97 -0.37
C GLY A 64 2.22 11.27 -1.03
N ILE A 65 2.30 12.37 -1.79
CA ILE A 65 3.55 12.74 -2.45
C ILE A 65 4.62 13.06 -1.42
N GLU A 66 4.28 13.91 -0.45
CA GLU A 66 5.24 14.27 0.59
C GLU A 66 5.57 13.07 1.47
N ALA A 67 4.57 12.27 1.83
CA ALA A 67 4.81 11.09 2.64
C ALA A 67 5.76 10.11 1.94
N THR A 68 5.57 9.92 0.63
CA THR A 68 6.45 9.06 -0.15
C THR A 68 7.89 9.55 -0.11
N ALA A 69 8.08 10.87 -0.33
CA ALA A 69 9.42 11.43 -0.31
C ALA A 69 10.09 11.22 1.05
N ARG A 70 9.34 11.37 2.13
CA ARG A 70 9.89 11.18 3.47
C ARG A 70 10.21 9.72 3.75
N ILE A 71 9.31 8.82 3.34
CA ILE A 71 9.54 7.37 3.53
C ILE A 71 10.80 6.92 2.80
N ARG A 72 11.03 7.44 1.60
CA ARG A 72 12.20 7.06 0.82
C ARG A 72 13.51 7.38 1.54
N LEU A 73 13.50 8.30 2.47
CA LEU A 73 14.70 8.68 3.23
C LEU A 73 14.86 7.88 4.52
N LEU A 74 13.88 7.08 4.88
CA LEU A 74 13.94 6.27 6.11
C LEU A 74 14.64 4.93 5.83
N PRO A 75 15.19 4.30 6.88
CA PRO A 75 15.78 2.97 6.71
C PRO A 75 14.75 2.00 6.10
N GLY A 76 15.15 1.30 5.06
CA GLY A 76 14.26 0.40 4.32
C GLY A 76 13.36 1.09 3.33
N GLY A 77 13.26 2.42 3.40
CA GLY A 77 12.31 3.15 2.58
C GLY A 77 12.64 3.21 1.10
N ALA A 78 13.93 3.10 0.77
CA ALA A 78 14.32 3.12 -0.65
C ALA A 78 13.91 1.85 -1.38
N ALA A 79 13.74 0.75 -0.65
CA ALA A 79 13.48 -0.56 -1.27
C ALA A 79 12.02 -0.99 -1.20
N THR A 80 11.22 -0.38 -0.34
CA THR A 80 9.83 -0.81 -0.16
C THR A 80 8.96 -0.34 -1.33
N PRO A 81 8.20 -1.24 -1.98
CA PRO A 81 7.30 -0.80 -3.04
C PRO A 81 6.22 0.12 -2.52
N ILE A 82 6.03 1.24 -3.19
CA ILE A 82 4.97 2.19 -2.87
C ILE A 82 4.10 2.33 -4.12
N ILE A 83 2.83 1.97 -3.98
CA ILE A 83 1.87 2.01 -5.06
C ILE A 83 0.91 3.13 -4.78
N GLY A 84 0.92 4.15 -5.61
CA GLY A 84 0.01 5.27 -5.46
C GLY A 84 -1.39 4.91 -5.91
N THR A 85 -2.40 5.43 -5.22
CA THR A 85 -3.78 5.29 -5.65
C THR A 85 -4.33 6.68 -5.87
N THR A 86 -5.08 6.87 -6.96
CA THR A 86 -5.57 8.19 -7.29
C THR A 86 -6.90 8.12 -8.02
N SER A 87 -7.79 9.07 -7.68
CA SER A 87 -9.00 9.31 -8.46
C SER A 87 -8.75 10.39 -9.50
N GLY A 88 -7.58 10.98 -9.49
CA GLY A 88 -7.20 12.02 -10.43
C GLY A 88 -6.44 11.48 -11.62
N ARG A 89 -5.56 12.29 -12.18
CA ARG A 89 -4.95 11.99 -13.47
C ARG A 89 -3.45 12.22 -13.57
N SER A 90 -2.83 12.80 -12.57
CA SER A 90 -1.41 13.16 -12.71
C SER A 90 -0.51 12.10 -12.18
N HIS A 91 -0.26 11.06 -12.96
CA HIS A 91 0.62 9.98 -12.54
C HIS A 91 2.08 10.40 -12.46
N ALA A 92 2.49 11.35 -13.31
CA ALA A 92 3.90 11.75 -13.36
C ALA A 92 4.38 12.31 -12.02
N GLU A 93 3.57 13.12 -11.36
CA GLU A 93 3.95 13.67 -10.05
C GLU A 93 4.20 12.56 -9.02
N TYR A 94 3.35 11.55 -9.04
CA TYR A 94 3.45 10.45 -8.10
C TYR A 94 4.71 9.64 -8.34
N LEU A 95 4.97 9.33 -9.59
CA LEU A 95 6.17 8.58 -9.94
C LEU A 95 7.43 9.38 -9.63
N ASN A 96 7.40 10.69 -9.90
CA ASN A 96 8.55 11.56 -9.61
C ASN A 96 8.81 11.66 -8.10
N ALA A 97 7.78 11.51 -7.28
CA ALA A 97 7.96 11.53 -5.83
C ALA A 97 8.60 10.26 -5.30
N GLY A 98 8.66 9.22 -6.11
CA GLY A 98 9.29 7.97 -5.73
C GLY A 98 8.36 6.78 -5.65
N MET A 99 7.12 6.90 -6.11
CA MET A 99 6.22 5.75 -6.17
C MET A 99 6.62 4.83 -7.31
N ASN A 100 6.40 3.54 -7.10
CA ASN A 100 6.78 2.53 -8.09
C ASN A 100 5.74 2.37 -9.19
N GLU A 101 4.47 2.59 -8.83
CA GLU A 101 3.38 2.44 -9.77
C GLU A 101 2.20 3.25 -9.24
N VAL A 102 1.28 3.62 -10.13
CA VAL A 102 0.07 4.36 -9.73
C VAL A 102 -1.12 3.63 -10.34
N ILE A 103 -2.12 3.35 -9.52
CA ILE A 103 -3.33 2.71 -9.98
C ILE A 103 -4.53 3.60 -9.71
N PRO A 104 -5.54 3.58 -10.59
CA PRO A 104 -6.71 4.43 -10.40
C PRO A 104 -7.66 3.86 -9.36
N LYS A 105 -8.40 4.74 -8.70
CA LYS A 105 -9.48 4.36 -7.80
C LYS A 105 -10.80 4.48 -8.54
N PRO A 106 -11.75 3.63 -8.26
CA PRO A 106 -11.67 2.43 -7.43
C PRO A 106 -10.95 1.30 -8.17
N PHE A 107 -10.34 0.40 -7.40
CA PHE A 107 -9.69 -0.76 -8.01
C PHE A 107 -10.36 -2.03 -7.51
N LEU A 108 -10.30 -3.06 -8.32
CA LEU A 108 -10.94 -4.34 -8.03
C LEU A 108 -9.92 -5.34 -7.49
N LEU A 109 -10.43 -6.45 -7.01
CA LEU A 109 -9.61 -7.50 -6.45
C LEU A 109 -8.51 -7.98 -7.40
N GLU A 110 -8.83 -8.07 -8.70
CA GLU A 110 -7.86 -8.52 -9.69
C GLU A 110 -6.67 -7.58 -9.79
N LYS A 111 -6.92 -6.27 -9.70
CA LYS A 111 -5.83 -5.31 -9.71
C LYS A 111 -4.95 -5.50 -8.49
N MET A 112 -5.55 -5.78 -7.34
CA MET A 112 -4.78 -6.00 -6.13
C MET A 112 -3.95 -7.27 -6.23
N ARG A 113 -4.49 -8.35 -6.83
CA ARG A 113 -3.71 -9.56 -7.10
C ARG A 113 -2.50 -9.25 -7.95
N TYR A 114 -2.70 -8.45 -8.99
CA TYR A 114 -1.61 -8.05 -9.87
C TYR A 114 -0.53 -7.30 -9.10
N VAL A 115 -0.95 -6.31 -8.29
CA VAL A 115 0.01 -5.50 -7.53
C VAL A 115 0.83 -6.36 -6.59
N LEU A 116 0.16 -7.24 -5.85
CA LEU A 116 0.87 -8.11 -4.91
C LEU A 116 1.84 -9.04 -5.62
N SER A 117 1.41 -9.62 -6.74
CA SER A 117 2.26 -10.55 -7.51
C SER A 117 3.46 -9.84 -8.09
N ARG A 118 3.27 -8.61 -8.53
CA ARG A 118 4.33 -7.86 -9.20
C ARG A 118 5.36 -7.33 -8.23
N TRP A 119 4.91 -6.88 -7.05
CA TRP A 119 5.77 -6.08 -6.18
C TRP A 119 6.19 -6.77 -4.89
N THR A 120 5.63 -7.94 -4.60
CA THR A 120 5.97 -8.67 -3.37
C THR A 120 6.19 -10.14 -3.68
N ARG A 121 6.48 -10.92 -2.63
CA ARG A 121 6.62 -12.37 -2.76
C ARG A 121 5.28 -13.10 -2.73
N TRP A 122 4.17 -12.38 -2.75
CA TRP A 122 2.84 -12.99 -2.75
C TRP A 122 2.67 -13.86 -4.00
N ASN A 123 2.18 -15.07 -3.83
CA ASN A 123 2.08 -16.02 -4.94
C ASN A 123 0.67 -16.56 -5.16
N GLY A 124 -0.31 -16.00 -4.49
CA GLY A 124 -1.68 -16.43 -4.64
C GLY A 124 -2.04 -17.67 -3.84
N LEU A 125 -1.10 -18.24 -3.11
CA LEU A 125 -1.32 -19.48 -2.38
C LEU A 125 -1.27 -19.31 -0.87
N SER A 126 -1.19 -18.08 -0.40
CA SER A 126 -0.96 -17.81 1.00
C SER A 126 -2.22 -17.77 1.84
N THR A 127 -3.40 -17.84 1.24
CA THR A 127 -4.64 -17.78 2.01
C THR A 127 -5.01 -19.14 2.54
N PRO A 128 -5.55 -19.22 3.76
CA PRO A 128 -5.96 -20.52 4.32
C PRO A 128 -6.99 -21.23 3.48
N GLU A 129 -7.83 -20.49 2.78
CA GLU A 129 -8.90 -21.08 1.99
C GLU A 129 -8.40 -21.75 0.74
N SER A 130 -7.18 -21.47 0.34
CA SER A 130 -6.70 -21.96 -0.95
C SER A 130 -6.49 -23.45 -1.00
N HIS A 131 -6.55 -24.14 0.11
CA HIS A 131 -6.38 -25.59 0.12
C HIS A 131 -7.51 -26.30 0.83
N SER A 132 -8.66 -25.75 0.70
CA SER A 132 -9.83 -26.43 1.23
C SER A 132 -10.19 -27.62 0.38
#